data_f91111eac5cec062a047a0507f1738eb
#
_entry.id   f91111eac5cec062a047a0507f1738eb
#
_cell.length_a   1.000
_cell.length_b   1.000
_cell.length_c   1.000
_cell.angle_alpha   90.00
_cell.angle_beta   90.00
_cell.angle_gamma   90.00
#
_symmetry.space_group_name_H-M   'P 1'
#
loop_
_entity.id
_entity.type
_entity.pdbx_description
1 polymer ?
#
loop_
_entity_poly.entity_id
_entity_poly.type
_entity_poly.pdbx_seq_one_letter_code
_entity_poly.pdbx_strand_id
1 'polypeptide(L)'
;MKYSKFKSLTYEEHDDFEEFWKKNKFIKDIFEDSWLFSQNYKHFNDIDECVYLVTSRIKKTLTDKIYDKKQEYVICCFSNYKINNTENKINKTEGKINKIEGNELMWAHYANSSKGIRIDFTIDEKFKKYVKEVQYDLKHCFNSDEELKEVLKSGLENIMRRKGKVWEYEQEYRAIFSKYGEMNQYTKNKTDFFFPINIKAITFGRGCGFFPDTKPYNDAEAYDFEQEQENARKHILKIASFIYKVLKESNKYDSPRKIPKFYCYKDKYSSKPDRIKQYEIKKQLRLLKEIDKTKDKIQNLEQKIVDLKKEINGESE
;
A
#
# COMPACT_ATOMS: atom_id res chain seq x y z
N MET A 1 2.42 16.06 -9.19
CA MET A 1 3.37 14.98 -8.88
C MET A 1 2.56 13.76 -8.49
N LYS A 2 2.99 12.54 -8.87
CA LYS A 2 2.34 11.29 -8.50
C LYS A 2 3.23 10.54 -7.52
N TYR A 3 2.62 9.94 -6.53
CA TYR A 3 3.29 9.16 -5.49
C TYR A 3 2.75 7.74 -5.48
N SER A 4 3.49 6.82 -4.86
CA SER A 4 3.10 5.43 -4.74
C SER A 4 3.35 4.92 -3.32
N LYS A 5 2.45 4.05 -2.85
CA LYS A 5 2.60 3.29 -1.61
C LYS A 5 2.42 1.81 -1.91
N PHE A 6 3.40 1.02 -1.50
CA PHE A 6 3.34 -0.44 -1.60
C PHE A 6 2.73 -1.01 -0.32
N LYS A 7 1.91 -2.03 -0.46
CA LYS A 7 1.24 -2.73 0.64
C LYS A 7 1.16 -4.22 0.37
N SER A 8 1.53 -5.02 1.35
CA SER A 8 1.29 -6.47 1.31
C SER A 8 -0.21 -6.76 1.38
N LEU A 9 -0.62 -7.83 0.73
CA LEU A 9 -1.94 -8.42 0.89
C LEU A 9 -1.79 -9.82 1.51
N THR A 10 -2.71 -10.17 2.39
CA THR A 10 -2.87 -11.52 2.92
C THR A 10 -4.20 -12.06 2.41
N TYR A 11 -4.17 -13.15 1.67
CA TYR A 11 -5.38 -13.74 1.09
C TYR A 11 -5.18 -15.23 0.76
N GLU A 12 -6.29 -15.94 0.70
CA GLU A 12 -6.40 -17.32 0.26
C GLU A 12 -7.44 -17.40 -0.87
N GLU A 13 -7.37 -18.47 -1.67
CA GLU A 13 -8.24 -18.62 -2.85
C GLU A 13 -9.73 -18.62 -2.49
N HIS A 14 -10.07 -19.24 -1.38
CA HIS A 14 -11.43 -19.39 -0.89
C HIS A 14 -11.94 -18.22 -0.05
N ASP A 15 -11.10 -17.24 0.31
CA ASP A 15 -11.55 -16.08 1.10
C ASP A 15 -12.78 -15.43 0.45
N ASP A 16 -13.81 -15.23 1.23
CA ASP A 16 -14.92 -14.36 0.87
C ASP A 16 -14.60 -12.88 1.14
N PHE A 17 -15.58 -12.00 0.97
CA PHE A 17 -15.38 -10.57 1.16
C PHE A 17 -15.01 -10.21 2.60
N GLU A 18 -15.66 -10.81 3.58
CA GLU A 18 -15.45 -10.48 5.00
C GLU A 18 -14.12 -11.04 5.51
N GLU A 19 -13.79 -12.29 5.14
CA GLU A 19 -12.51 -12.91 5.50
C GLU A 19 -11.33 -12.18 4.90
N PHE A 20 -11.42 -11.79 3.61
CA PHE A 20 -10.40 -10.99 2.96
C PHE A 20 -10.15 -9.68 3.72
N TRP A 21 -11.20 -8.95 4.09
CA TRP A 21 -11.04 -7.66 4.78
C TRP A 21 -10.67 -7.81 6.27
N LYS A 22 -11.03 -8.91 6.90
CA LYS A 22 -10.54 -9.24 8.24
C LYS A 22 -9.02 -9.37 8.26
N LYS A 23 -8.44 -10.07 7.26
CA LYS A 23 -6.99 -10.21 7.07
C LYS A 23 -6.30 -8.90 6.66
N ASN A 24 -7.00 -8.00 5.97
CA ASN A 24 -6.46 -6.78 5.36
C ASN A 24 -7.08 -5.48 5.90
N LYS A 25 -7.47 -5.45 7.17
CA LYS A 25 -8.19 -4.32 7.79
C LYS A 25 -7.53 -2.97 7.55
N PHE A 26 -6.22 -2.85 7.78
CA PHE A 26 -5.49 -1.59 7.61
C PHE A 26 -5.43 -1.10 6.14
N ILE A 27 -5.58 -2.01 5.18
CA ILE A 27 -5.63 -1.66 3.76
C ILE A 27 -7.05 -1.22 3.39
N LYS A 28 -8.07 -1.84 3.97
CA LYS A 28 -9.48 -1.43 3.84
C LYS A 28 -9.65 0.03 4.22
N ASP A 29 -9.12 0.44 5.38
CA ASP A 29 -9.14 1.82 5.86
C ASP A 29 -8.58 2.83 4.82
N ILE A 30 -7.52 2.44 4.08
CA ILE A 30 -6.97 3.30 3.02
C ILE A 30 -8.00 3.56 1.91
N PHE A 31 -8.78 2.55 1.54
CA PHE A 31 -9.78 2.66 0.46
C PHE A 31 -11.07 3.34 0.92
N GLU A 32 -11.48 3.14 2.16
CA GLU A 32 -12.65 3.79 2.75
C GLU A 32 -12.46 5.30 2.90
N ASP A 33 -11.31 5.70 3.48
CA ASP A 33 -11.06 7.09 3.85
C ASP A 33 -10.16 7.84 2.88
N SER A 34 -9.46 7.13 1.98
CA SER A 34 -8.36 7.69 1.18
C SER A 34 -7.29 8.34 2.07
N TRP A 35 -6.91 7.67 3.14
CA TRP A 35 -5.93 8.11 4.11
C TRP A 35 -4.81 7.09 4.25
N LEU A 36 -3.57 7.56 4.37
CA LEU A 36 -2.41 6.74 4.68
C LEU A 36 -2.04 6.90 6.14
N PHE A 37 -1.84 5.79 6.83
CA PHE A 37 -1.41 5.78 8.21
C PHE A 37 -0.05 6.46 8.37
N SER A 38 0.07 7.29 9.41
CA SER A 38 1.27 8.04 9.78
C SER A 38 1.69 7.62 11.18
N GLN A 39 2.96 7.33 11.36
CA GLN A 39 3.49 6.83 12.62
C GLN A 39 4.61 7.70 13.17
N ASN A 40 4.90 7.54 14.45
CA ASN A 40 6.07 8.17 15.06
C ASN A 40 7.34 7.46 14.54
N TYR A 41 8.43 8.19 14.38
CA TYR A 41 9.71 7.67 13.88
C TYR A 41 10.24 6.46 14.68
N LYS A 42 9.88 6.30 15.95
CA LYS A 42 10.27 5.16 16.80
C LYS A 42 9.75 3.81 16.30
N HIS A 43 8.75 3.83 15.43
CA HIS A 43 8.15 2.62 14.85
C HIS A 43 8.72 2.31 13.47
N PHE A 44 9.75 3.00 13.03
CA PHE A 44 10.45 2.69 11.79
C PHE A 44 11.36 1.48 11.97
N ASN A 45 11.53 0.71 10.91
CA ASN A 45 12.34 -0.50 10.92
C ASN A 45 13.85 -0.21 10.91
N ASP A 46 14.24 0.91 10.31
CA ASP A 46 15.64 1.32 10.24
C ASP A 46 16.01 2.17 11.47
N ILE A 47 16.94 1.68 12.26
CA ILE A 47 17.44 2.35 13.47
C ILE A 47 18.20 3.66 13.16
N ASP A 48 18.66 3.81 11.93
CA ASP A 48 19.37 5.00 11.47
C ASP A 48 18.47 6.09 10.89
N GLU A 49 17.15 5.85 10.83
CA GLU A 49 16.20 6.84 10.36
C GLU A 49 15.95 7.96 11.38
N CYS A 50 15.86 9.19 10.87
CA CYS A 50 15.63 10.37 11.71
C CYS A 50 16.73 10.59 12.80
N VAL A 51 17.93 10.06 12.61
CA VAL A 51 19.05 10.19 13.55
C VAL A 51 19.94 11.36 13.15
N TYR A 52 20.52 11.99 14.15
CA TYR A 52 21.55 13.02 14.00
C TYR A 52 22.68 12.77 14.98
N LEU A 53 23.85 13.29 14.67
CA LEU A 53 25.01 13.23 15.54
C LEU A 53 25.22 14.59 16.21
N VAL A 54 25.83 14.57 17.38
CA VAL A 54 26.23 15.79 18.09
C VAL A 54 27.66 15.62 18.61
N THR A 55 28.40 16.70 18.63
CA THR A 55 29.70 16.70 19.29
C THR A 55 29.52 16.72 20.82
N SER A 56 30.54 16.29 21.55
CA SER A 56 30.56 16.27 23.03
C SER A 56 30.39 17.64 23.69
N ARG A 57 30.53 18.72 22.93
CA ARG A 57 30.39 20.10 23.40
C ARG A 57 28.94 20.56 23.52
N ILE A 58 27.99 19.83 22.93
CA ILE A 58 26.58 20.20 22.93
C ILE A 58 25.93 19.89 24.28
N LYS A 59 25.15 20.81 24.77
CA LYS A 59 24.39 20.65 26.02
C LYS A 59 23.35 19.56 25.92
N LYS A 60 23.36 18.62 26.84
CA LYS A 60 22.38 17.53 26.91
C LYS A 60 20.93 18.05 26.92
N THR A 61 20.67 19.16 27.61
CA THR A 61 19.33 19.76 27.63
C THR A 61 18.77 20.17 26.29
N LEU A 62 19.63 20.45 25.28
CA LEU A 62 19.19 20.74 23.89
C LEU A 62 18.85 19.47 23.15
N THR A 63 19.64 18.41 23.31
CA THR A 63 19.36 17.12 22.71
C THR A 63 18.07 16.53 23.28
N ASP A 64 17.84 16.64 24.58
CA ASP A 64 16.60 16.21 25.23
C ASP A 64 15.38 16.97 24.67
N LYS A 65 15.50 18.29 24.49
CA LYS A 65 14.43 19.11 23.86
C LYS A 65 14.12 18.68 22.41
N ILE A 66 15.14 18.34 21.61
CA ILE A 66 14.91 17.84 20.26
C ILE A 66 14.24 16.46 20.31
N TYR A 67 14.68 15.59 21.22
CA TYR A 67 14.08 14.29 21.41
C TYR A 67 12.58 14.42 21.77
N ASP A 68 12.23 15.25 22.73
CA ASP A 68 10.85 15.50 23.14
C ASP A 68 10.03 16.08 21.98
N LYS A 69 10.59 17.08 21.30
CA LYS A 69 9.94 17.70 20.15
C LYS A 69 9.67 16.73 19.00
N LYS A 70 10.58 15.78 18.73
CA LYS A 70 10.37 14.72 17.74
C LYS A 70 9.17 13.83 18.06
N GLN A 71 8.80 13.64 19.34
CA GLN A 71 7.63 12.85 19.73
C GLN A 71 6.31 13.49 19.30
N GLU A 72 6.31 14.80 19.09
CA GLU A 72 5.12 15.54 18.65
C GLU A 72 4.80 15.32 17.17
N TYR A 73 5.72 14.74 16.40
CA TYR A 73 5.57 14.55 14.98
C TYR A 73 5.20 13.12 14.61
N VAL A 74 4.46 13.00 13.52
CA VAL A 74 4.20 11.76 12.82
C VAL A 74 4.61 11.87 11.35
N ILE A 75 4.93 10.74 10.76
CA ILE A 75 5.50 10.63 9.43
C ILE A 75 4.72 9.60 8.63
N CYS A 76 4.32 9.98 7.43
CA CYS A 76 3.80 9.06 6.43
C CYS A 76 4.79 8.94 5.27
N CYS A 77 5.33 7.74 5.07
CA CYS A 77 6.33 7.44 4.04
C CYS A 77 5.68 6.91 2.76
N PHE A 78 6.13 7.40 1.61
CA PHE A 78 5.71 6.94 0.28
C PHE A 78 6.79 7.28 -0.75
N SER A 79 6.74 6.65 -1.92
CA SER A 79 7.74 6.83 -2.97
C SER A 79 7.23 7.74 -4.07
N ASN A 80 8.12 8.52 -4.67
CA ASN A 80 7.84 9.25 -5.91
C ASN A 80 8.28 8.39 -7.11
N TYR A 81 7.46 7.40 -7.43
CA TYR A 81 7.76 6.54 -8.55
C TYR A 81 7.41 7.23 -9.88
N LYS A 82 8.39 7.81 -10.55
CA LYS A 82 8.25 8.21 -11.94
C LYS A 82 8.25 6.95 -12.80
N ILE A 83 7.07 6.51 -13.25
CA ILE A 83 6.99 5.65 -14.43
C ILE A 83 7.56 6.52 -15.56
N ASN A 84 8.82 6.37 -15.87
CA ASN A 84 9.36 6.98 -17.06
C ASN A 84 8.72 6.27 -18.24
N ASN A 85 7.63 6.84 -18.78
CA ASN A 85 7.11 6.57 -20.10
C ASN A 85 8.07 7.14 -21.19
N THR A 86 9.36 7.00 -21.00
CA THR A 86 10.29 7.17 -22.10
C THR A 86 10.31 5.85 -22.85
N GLU A 87 9.35 5.72 -23.76
CA GLU A 87 9.50 4.88 -24.93
C GLU A 87 10.86 5.18 -25.56
N ASN A 88 11.67 4.14 -25.72
CA ASN A 88 12.77 4.06 -26.65
C ASN A 88 13.81 5.18 -26.67
N LYS A 89 14.79 5.12 -25.75
CA LYS A 89 16.18 5.31 -26.16
C LYS A 89 17.05 4.37 -25.30
N ILE A 90 17.30 3.18 -25.85
CA ILE A 90 18.39 2.32 -25.45
C ILE A 90 19.67 3.04 -25.90
N ASN A 91 20.18 3.94 -25.10
CA ASN A 91 21.57 4.36 -25.22
C ASN A 91 22.41 3.34 -24.45
N LYS A 92 22.95 2.39 -25.20
CA LYS A 92 24.05 1.53 -24.80
C LYS A 92 25.29 2.38 -24.58
N THR A 93 25.45 2.93 -23.39
CA THR A 93 26.76 3.36 -22.87
C THR A 93 26.62 3.64 -21.37
N GLU A 94 27.49 2.95 -20.63
CA GLU A 94 27.89 3.20 -19.25
C GLU A 94 26.87 3.00 -18.12
N GLY A 95 26.99 1.86 -17.44
CA GLY A 95 26.91 1.69 -15.97
C GLY A 95 25.71 2.24 -15.19
N LYS A 96 24.59 2.59 -15.82
CA LYS A 96 23.39 3.03 -15.13
C LYS A 96 22.57 1.80 -14.73
N ILE A 97 22.62 1.44 -13.47
CA ILE A 97 21.68 0.54 -12.79
C ILE A 97 20.29 0.83 -13.31
N ASN A 98 19.68 -0.16 -13.96
CA ASN A 98 18.37 -0.02 -14.59
C ASN A 98 17.33 0.39 -13.52
N LYS A 99 16.59 1.46 -13.77
CA LYS A 99 15.48 1.96 -12.91
C LYS A 99 14.37 0.93 -12.65
N ILE A 100 14.44 -0.24 -13.28
CA ILE A 100 13.57 -1.39 -13.07
C ILE A 100 13.91 -2.10 -11.76
N GLU A 101 15.19 -2.19 -11.38
CA GLU A 101 15.66 -2.88 -10.17
C GLU A 101 15.12 -2.26 -8.88
N GLY A 102 15.11 -0.92 -8.79
CA GLY A 102 14.54 -0.24 -7.62
C GLY A 102 13.06 -0.50 -7.39
N ASN A 103 12.30 -0.73 -8.46
CA ASN A 103 10.89 -1.08 -8.35
C ASN A 103 10.69 -2.51 -7.83
N GLU A 104 11.52 -3.45 -8.23
CA GLU A 104 11.45 -4.85 -7.76
C GLU A 104 11.79 -4.98 -6.28
N LEU A 105 12.77 -4.22 -5.79
CA LEU A 105 13.07 -4.14 -4.37
C LEU A 105 11.88 -3.60 -3.55
N MET A 106 11.19 -2.57 -4.04
CA MET A 106 9.98 -2.05 -3.39
C MET A 106 8.86 -3.10 -3.32
N TRP A 107 8.68 -3.88 -4.39
CA TRP A 107 7.75 -4.99 -4.41
C TRP A 107 8.15 -6.11 -3.45
N ALA A 108 9.45 -6.43 -3.37
CA ALA A 108 9.96 -7.44 -2.47
C ALA A 108 9.78 -7.04 -1.00
N HIS A 109 10.19 -5.84 -0.62
CA HIS A 109 10.18 -5.40 0.77
C HIS A 109 8.82 -4.99 1.30
N TYR A 110 8.01 -4.31 0.48
CA TYR A 110 6.78 -3.64 0.94
C TYR A 110 5.48 -4.25 0.42
N ALA A 111 5.56 -5.22 -0.48
CA ALA A 111 4.40 -5.89 -1.06
C ALA A 111 4.47 -7.42 -0.98
N ASN A 112 5.05 -7.95 0.10
CA ASN A 112 5.16 -9.38 0.36
C ASN A 112 5.67 -10.16 -0.87
N SER A 113 6.89 -9.85 -1.31
CA SER A 113 7.51 -10.48 -2.50
C SER A 113 6.61 -10.43 -3.73
N SER A 114 6.05 -9.26 -4.02
CA SER A 114 5.13 -8.99 -5.13
C SER A 114 3.73 -9.63 -5.00
N LYS A 115 3.35 -10.17 -3.85
CA LYS A 115 1.99 -10.69 -3.56
C LYS A 115 1.04 -9.61 -3.03
N GLY A 116 1.39 -8.35 -3.15
CA GLY A 116 0.61 -7.21 -2.67
C GLY A 116 0.20 -6.25 -3.77
N ILE A 117 -0.04 -5.01 -3.38
CA ILE A 117 -0.48 -3.94 -4.27
C ILE A 117 0.41 -2.71 -4.18
N ARG A 118 0.42 -1.96 -5.27
CA ARG A 118 0.89 -0.58 -5.32
C ARG A 118 -0.30 0.35 -5.49
N ILE A 119 -0.41 1.34 -4.63
CA ILE A 119 -1.43 2.38 -4.66
C ILE A 119 -0.77 3.65 -5.20
N ASP A 120 -1.17 4.10 -6.38
CA ASP A 120 -0.70 5.34 -6.98
C ASP A 120 -1.70 6.46 -6.66
N PHE A 121 -1.21 7.60 -6.18
CA PHE A 121 -2.05 8.70 -5.70
C PHE A 121 -1.47 10.07 -5.99
N THR A 122 -2.27 11.10 -5.80
CA THR A 122 -1.86 12.50 -5.76
C THR A 122 -2.20 13.10 -4.39
N ILE A 123 -1.57 14.22 -4.09
CA ILE A 123 -1.78 14.97 -2.85
C ILE A 123 -2.34 16.34 -3.21
N ASP A 124 -3.36 16.79 -2.49
CA ASP A 124 -3.94 18.11 -2.68
C ASP A 124 -2.92 19.20 -2.37
N GLU A 125 -3.03 20.33 -3.07
CA GLU A 125 -2.09 21.45 -2.98
C GLU A 125 -1.86 21.90 -1.52
N LYS A 126 -2.95 22.02 -0.76
CA LYS A 126 -2.91 22.47 0.64
C LYS A 126 -2.08 21.56 1.56
N PHE A 127 -1.87 20.28 1.19
CA PHE A 127 -1.09 19.33 1.99
C PHE A 127 0.36 19.19 1.53
N LYS A 128 0.72 19.75 0.37
CA LYS A 128 2.10 19.66 -0.15
C LYS A 128 3.13 20.31 0.75
N LYS A 129 2.73 21.29 1.56
CA LYS A 129 3.61 21.94 2.55
C LYS A 129 4.24 20.95 3.54
N TYR A 130 3.55 19.84 3.83
CA TYR A 130 4.03 18.79 4.74
C TYR A 130 4.95 17.78 4.05
N VAL A 131 4.97 17.74 2.72
CA VAL A 131 5.68 16.72 1.94
C VAL A 131 7.11 17.14 1.68
N LYS A 132 8.05 16.32 2.13
CA LYS A 132 9.49 16.53 1.98
C LYS A 132 10.12 15.33 1.28
N GLU A 133 11.06 15.59 0.41
CA GLU A 133 11.92 14.57 -0.20
C GLU A 133 12.94 14.07 0.84
N VAL A 134 13.15 12.77 0.91
CA VAL A 134 14.15 12.18 1.81
C VAL A 134 15.56 12.52 1.30
N GLN A 135 16.43 12.88 2.22
CA GLN A 135 17.86 13.09 1.97
C GLN A 135 18.62 11.81 2.33
N TYR A 136 19.26 11.24 1.31
CA TYR A 136 20.06 10.02 1.45
C TYR A 136 21.54 10.39 1.62
N ASP A 137 21.90 10.83 2.80
CA ASP A 137 23.23 11.28 3.12
C ASP A 137 23.73 10.67 4.44
N LEU A 138 24.96 10.98 4.76
CA LEU A 138 25.53 10.67 6.07
C LEU A 138 24.75 11.42 7.15
N LYS A 139 24.74 10.85 8.36
CA LYS A 139 24.12 11.46 9.53
C LYS A 139 24.63 12.91 9.70
N HIS A 140 23.70 13.85 9.78
CA HIS A 140 24.06 15.25 10.04
C HIS A 140 24.68 15.37 11.42
N CYS A 141 25.85 16.00 11.52
CA CYS A 141 26.53 16.26 12.78
C CYS A 141 26.37 17.74 13.12
N PHE A 142 25.79 18.00 14.27
CA PHE A 142 25.71 19.34 14.85
C PHE A 142 26.94 19.60 15.72
N ASN A 143 27.57 20.75 15.54
CA ASN A 143 28.84 21.08 16.17
C ASN A 143 28.68 22.14 17.26
N SER A 144 27.53 22.84 17.33
CA SER A 144 27.29 23.90 18.31
C SER A 144 25.85 23.90 18.85
N ASP A 145 25.67 24.47 20.03
CA ASP A 145 24.36 24.73 20.65
C ASP A 145 23.47 25.62 19.75
N GLU A 146 24.08 26.54 19.02
CA GLU A 146 23.41 27.49 18.14
C GLU A 146 22.73 26.77 16.97
N GLU A 147 23.41 25.81 16.35
CA GLU A 147 22.85 24.98 15.28
C GLU A 147 21.62 24.21 15.75
N LEU A 148 21.67 23.60 16.94
CA LEU A 148 20.51 22.90 17.51
C LEU A 148 19.35 23.84 17.90
N LYS A 149 19.67 25.02 18.43
CA LYS A 149 18.65 26.05 18.70
C LYS A 149 17.94 26.50 17.44
N GLU A 150 18.69 26.64 16.33
CA GLU A 150 18.11 27.01 15.04
C GLU A 150 17.17 25.90 14.51
N VAL A 151 17.55 24.65 14.64
CA VAL A 151 16.68 23.51 14.29
C VAL A 151 15.38 23.50 15.11
N LEU A 152 15.48 23.80 16.42
CA LEU A 152 14.29 23.90 17.28
C LEU A 152 13.34 25.04 16.87
N LYS A 153 13.86 26.12 16.27
CA LYS A 153 13.09 27.26 15.76
C LYS A 153 12.51 26.98 14.37
N SER A 154 13.35 26.48 13.43
CA SER A 154 12.99 26.30 12.04
C SER A 154 12.16 25.03 11.76
N GLY A 155 12.14 24.09 12.71
CA GLY A 155 11.43 22.82 12.60
C GLY A 155 12.37 21.61 12.42
N LEU A 156 11.84 20.44 12.74
CA LEU A 156 12.63 19.19 12.77
C LEU A 156 12.62 18.44 11.43
N GLU A 157 11.97 18.96 10.39
CA GLU A 157 11.81 18.25 9.11
C GLU A 157 13.15 17.87 8.49
N ASN A 158 14.18 18.70 8.68
CA ASN A 158 15.53 18.43 8.16
C ASN A 158 16.19 17.21 8.82
N ILE A 159 15.87 16.92 10.07
CA ILE A 159 16.31 15.69 10.75
C ILE A 159 15.42 14.52 10.33
N MET A 160 14.11 14.73 10.33
CA MET A 160 13.12 13.66 10.12
C MET A 160 13.05 13.15 8.68
N ARG A 161 13.62 13.84 7.71
CA ARG A 161 13.71 13.41 6.31
C ARG A 161 15.04 12.75 5.93
N ARG A 162 15.89 12.40 6.91
CA ARG A 162 17.17 11.75 6.65
C ARG A 162 17.06 10.24 6.72
N LYS A 163 17.77 9.57 5.81
CA LYS A 163 17.84 8.12 5.71
C LYS A 163 19.21 7.68 5.16
N GLY A 164 19.66 6.49 5.50
CA GLY A 164 20.90 5.94 5.00
C GLY A 164 20.91 5.79 3.47
N LYS A 165 22.04 6.03 2.82
CA LYS A 165 22.20 6.01 1.37
C LYS A 165 21.83 4.66 0.72
N VAL A 166 21.96 3.57 1.44
CA VAL A 166 21.59 2.22 0.97
C VAL A 166 20.10 2.10 0.59
N TRP A 167 19.26 3.01 1.09
CA TRP A 167 17.83 3.07 0.83
C TRP A 167 17.43 4.04 -0.30
N GLU A 168 18.39 4.63 -1.01
CA GLU A 168 18.14 5.62 -2.06
C GLU A 168 17.25 5.09 -3.19
N TYR A 169 17.22 3.78 -3.40
CA TYR A 169 16.36 3.12 -4.38
C TYR A 169 14.86 3.32 -4.09
N GLU A 170 14.49 3.62 -2.85
CA GLU A 170 13.08 3.86 -2.48
C GLU A 170 12.55 5.18 -3.03
N GLN A 171 13.41 6.14 -3.37
CA GLN A 171 13.02 7.49 -3.81
C GLN A 171 11.91 8.07 -2.92
N GLU A 172 12.14 7.98 -1.60
CA GLU A 172 11.13 8.21 -0.57
C GLU A 172 10.81 9.70 -0.43
N TYR A 173 9.54 9.96 -0.21
CA TYR A 173 8.99 11.22 0.27
C TYR A 173 8.28 10.97 1.59
N ARG A 174 8.30 11.96 2.45
CA ARG A 174 7.65 11.93 3.77
C ARG A 174 6.69 13.08 3.92
N ALA A 175 5.45 12.79 4.30
CA ALA A 175 4.59 13.79 4.90
C ALA A 175 4.91 13.85 6.39
N ILE A 176 5.45 14.98 6.84
CA ILE A 176 5.91 15.22 8.23
C ILE A 176 5.02 16.30 8.82
N PHE A 177 4.31 16.00 9.91
CA PHE A 177 3.40 16.95 10.53
C PHE A 177 3.26 16.73 12.04
N SER A 178 2.92 17.80 12.74
CA SER A 178 2.68 17.75 14.19
C SER A 178 1.34 17.10 14.52
N LYS A 179 1.30 16.33 15.57
CA LYS A 179 0.07 15.75 16.15
C LYS A 179 -0.93 16.81 16.61
N TYR A 180 -0.45 18.01 16.92
CA TYR A 180 -1.23 19.12 17.50
C TYR A 180 -1.64 20.20 16.48
N GLY A 181 -1.33 20.01 15.19
CA GLY A 181 -1.60 20.98 14.14
C GLY A 181 -2.90 20.72 13.37
N GLU A 182 -3.03 21.39 12.22
CA GLU A 182 -4.18 21.27 11.31
C GLU A 182 -4.49 19.81 10.90
N MET A 183 -3.49 18.94 10.92
CA MET A 183 -3.62 17.54 10.54
C MET A 183 -4.32 16.68 11.59
N ASN A 184 -4.57 17.20 12.79
CA ASN A 184 -5.25 16.46 13.86
C ASN A 184 -6.69 16.03 13.48
N GLN A 185 -7.34 16.72 12.56
CA GLN A 185 -8.65 16.31 12.02
C GLN A 185 -8.62 14.97 11.25
N TYR A 186 -7.44 14.50 10.84
CA TYR A 186 -7.24 13.21 10.18
C TYR A 186 -6.75 12.16 11.18
N THR A 187 -7.52 11.95 12.24
CA THR A 187 -7.18 11.06 13.35
C THR A 187 -8.32 10.09 13.61
N LYS A 188 -7.98 8.82 13.87
CA LYS A 188 -8.89 7.83 14.45
C LYS A 188 -8.44 7.52 15.88
N ASN A 189 -9.39 7.21 16.76
CA ASN A 189 -9.11 6.79 18.15
C ASN A 189 -8.20 7.74 18.95
N LYS A 190 -8.10 9.02 18.56
CA LYS A 190 -7.23 10.06 19.16
C LYS A 190 -5.71 9.79 19.08
N THR A 191 -5.30 8.61 18.62
CA THR A 191 -3.89 8.17 18.59
C THR A 191 -3.39 7.82 17.19
N ASP A 192 -4.29 7.47 16.29
CA ASP A 192 -3.97 7.01 14.95
C ASP A 192 -4.07 8.17 13.97
N PHE A 193 -2.93 8.67 13.54
CA PHE A 193 -2.83 9.80 12.63
C PHE A 193 -2.74 9.34 11.18
N PHE A 194 -3.35 10.12 10.28
CA PHE A 194 -3.41 9.77 8.87
C PHE A 194 -3.08 10.97 7.99
N PHE A 195 -2.59 10.68 6.80
CA PHE A 195 -2.31 11.66 5.77
C PHE A 195 -3.28 11.47 4.58
N PRO A 196 -4.08 12.49 4.21
CA PRO A 196 -5.08 12.37 3.15
C PRO A 196 -4.43 12.33 1.77
N ILE A 197 -4.99 11.47 0.90
CA ILE A 197 -4.51 11.26 -0.46
C ILE A 197 -5.68 11.18 -1.44
N ASN A 198 -5.38 11.32 -2.74
CA ASN A 198 -6.33 11.06 -3.82
C ASN A 198 -5.85 9.85 -4.63
N ILE A 199 -6.43 8.69 -4.40
CA ILE A 199 -6.06 7.45 -5.08
C ILE A 199 -6.40 7.55 -6.57
N LYS A 200 -5.45 7.21 -7.44
CA LYS A 200 -5.56 7.28 -8.91
C LYS A 200 -5.51 5.91 -9.57
N ALA A 201 -4.69 5.02 -9.05
CA ALA A 201 -4.58 3.67 -9.58
C ALA A 201 -4.15 2.67 -8.50
N ILE A 202 -4.48 1.41 -8.74
CA ILE A 202 -4.11 0.26 -7.94
C ILE A 202 -3.49 -0.75 -8.89
N THR A 203 -2.26 -1.17 -8.62
CA THR A 203 -1.56 -2.19 -9.41
C THR A 203 -1.30 -3.40 -8.54
N PHE A 204 -1.73 -4.56 -8.99
CA PHE A 204 -1.44 -5.85 -8.36
C PHE A 204 -0.03 -6.29 -8.74
N GLY A 205 0.73 -6.79 -7.77
CA GLY A 205 2.08 -7.30 -7.99
C GLY A 205 2.09 -8.59 -8.81
N ARG A 206 3.24 -8.93 -9.37
CA ARG A 206 3.41 -10.11 -10.24
C ARG A 206 3.10 -11.43 -9.53
N GLY A 207 3.33 -11.52 -8.23
CA GLY A 207 3.02 -12.70 -7.41
C GLY A 207 1.60 -12.74 -6.85
N CYS A 208 0.76 -11.74 -7.17
CA CYS A 208 -0.56 -11.59 -6.57
C CYS A 208 -1.59 -12.61 -7.08
N GLY A 209 -1.35 -13.31 -8.15
CA GLY A 209 -2.30 -14.25 -8.75
C GLY A 209 -1.87 -15.72 -8.66
N PHE A 210 -0.82 -16.06 -7.90
CA PHE A 210 -0.26 -17.42 -7.88
C PHE A 210 0.16 -17.90 -9.28
N PHE A 211 0.81 -17.05 -10.06
CA PHE A 211 1.31 -17.42 -11.36
C PHE A 211 2.30 -18.58 -11.28
N PRO A 212 2.28 -19.47 -12.29
CA PRO A 212 3.17 -20.63 -12.33
C PRO A 212 4.65 -20.22 -12.30
N ASP A 213 5.48 -21.05 -11.66
CA ASP A 213 6.89 -20.76 -11.45
C ASP A 213 7.76 -20.97 -12.69
N THR A 214 7.28 -21.76 -13.63
CA THR A 214 8.01 -22.12 -14.86
C THR A 214 7.26 -21.67 -16.11
N LYS A 215 8.00 -21.36 -17.17
CA LYS A 215 7.42 -21.25 -18.49
C LYS A 215 7.35 -22.65 -19.11
N PRO A 216 6.31 -22.92 -19.90
CA PRO A 216 6.18 -24.21 -20.57
C PRO A 216 7.33 -24.45 -21.55
N TYR A 217 7.79 -25.70 -21.60
CA TYR A 217 8.82 -26.14 -22.52
C TYR A 217 8.24 -26.82 -23.76
N ASN A 218 7.03 -27.34 -23.63
CA ASN A 218 6.31 -28.08 -24.72
C ASN A 218 4.81 -27.72 -24.72
N ASP A 219 4.07 -28.16 -25.75
CA ASP A 219 2.67 -27.82 -25.97
C ASP A 219 1.73 -28.36 -24.85
N ALA A 220 2.03 -29.50 -24.24
CA ALA A 220 1.23 -30.05 -23.16
C ALA A 220 1.34 -29.19 -21.89
N GLU A 221 2.58 -28.78 -21.55
CA GLU A 221 2.83 -27.85 -20.44
C GLU A 221 2.27 -26.45 -20.75
N ALA A 222 2.17 -26.07 -22.02
CA ALA A 222 1.59 -24.80 -22.44
C ALA A 222 0.09 -24.72 -22.10
N TYR A 223 -0.66 -25.81 -22.24
CA TYR A 223 -2.08 -25.85 -21.86
C TYR A 223 -2.28 -25.66 -20.36
N ASP A 224 -1.52 -26.36 -19.54
CA ASP A 224 -1.58 -26.22 -18.09
C ASP A 224 -1.18 -24.79 -17.65
N PHE A 225 -0.17 -24.23 -18.28
CA PHE A 225 0.29 -22.87 -18.03
C PHE A 225 -0.79 -21.80 -18.35
N GLU A 226 -1.50 -21.94 -19.47
CA GLU A 226 -2.59 -21.03 -19.83
C GLU A 226 -3.74 -21.13 -18.82
N GLN A 227 -4.09 -22.33 -18.38
CA GLN A 227 -5.12 -22.55 -17.38
C GLN A 227 -4.75 -21.92 -16.02
N GLU A 228 -3.49 -22.06 -15.60
CA GLU A 228 -2.99 -21.44 -14.38
C GLU A 228 -2.98 -19.92 -14.49
N GLN A 229 -2.60 -19.34 -15.64
CA GLN A 229 -2.69 -17.90 -15.86
C GLN A 229 -4.14 -17.41 -15.78
N GLU A 230 -5.10 -18.14 -16.33
CA GLU A 230 -6.51 -17.78 -16.26
C GLU A 230 -7.01 -17.84 -14.82
N ASN A 231 -6.63 -18.84 -14.05
CA ASN A 231 -6.98 -18.96 -12.61
C ASN A 231 -6.37 -17.81 -11.80
N ALA A 232 -5.09 -17.49 -12.05
CA ALA A 232 -4.43 -16.34 -11.44
C ALA A 232 -5.17 -15.03 -11.75
N ARG A 233 -5.61 -14.84 -13.00
CA ARG A 233 -6.39 -13.67 -13.40
C ARG A 233 -7.76 -13.63 -12.71
N LYS A 234 -8.48 -14.76 -12.61
CA LYS A 234 -9.76 -14.85 -11.89
C LYS A 234 -9.59 -14.44 -10.43
N HIS A 235 -8.51 -14.88 -9.81
CA HIS A 235 -8.18 -14.54 -8.44
C HIS A 235 -7.92 -13.04 -8.25
N ILE A 236 -7.11 -12.44 -9.11
CA ILE A 236 -6.87 -10.99 -9.12
C ILE A 236 -8.18 -10.21 -9.33
N LEU A 237 -9.06 -10.66 -10.23
CA LEU A 237 -10.35 -10.03 -10.47
C LEU A 237 -11.26 -10.11 -9.24
N LYS A 238 -11.21 -11.21 -8.47
CA LYS A 238 -11.93 -11.38 -7.22
C LYS A 238 -11.47 -10.32 -6.20
N ILE A 239 -10.17 -10.20 -5.96
CA ILE A 239 -9.59 -9.19 -5.05
C ILE A 239 -9.90 -7.77 -5.55
N ALA A 240 -9.75 -7.51 -6.85
CA ALA A 240 -10.08 -6.21 -7.45
C ALA A 240 -11.56 -5.85 -7.24
N SER A 241 -12.48 -6.84 -7.29
CA SER A 241 -13.89 -6.62 -7.03
C SER A 241 -14.19 -6.27 -5.57
N PHE A 242 -13.45 -6.85 -4.62
CA PHE A 242 -13.55 -6.51 -3.20
C PHE A 242 -13.11 -5.07 -2.94
N ILE A 243 -11.96 -4.68 -3.50
CA ILE A 243 -11.48 -3.29 -3.40
C ILE A 243 -12.43 -2.32 -4.08
N TYR A 244 -12.93 -2.67 -5.27
CA TYR A 244 -13.90 -1.85 -6.01
C TYR A 244 -15.19 -1.64 -5.22
N LYS A 245 -15.69 -2.67 -4.51
CA LYS A 245 -16.89 -2.57 -3.67
C LYS A 245 -16.68 -1.52 -2.57
N VAL A 246 -15.57 -1.59 -1.83
CA VAL A 246 -15.22 -0.63 -0.78
C VAL A 246 -15.11 0.79 -1.33
N LEU A 247 -14.37 0.98 -2.44
CA LEU A 247 -14.22 2.28 -3.08
C LEU A 247 -15.58 2.87 -3.56
N LYS A 248 -16.50 2.03 -4.01
CA LYS A 248 -17.82 2.46 -4.45
C LYS A 248 -18.71 2.85 -3.28
N GLU A 249 -18.60 2.16 -2.16
CA GLU A 249 -19.37 2.41 -0.94
C GLU A 249 -18.82 3.62 -0.17
N SER A 250 -17.56 3.99 -0.38
CA SER A 250 -17.00 5.20 0.19
C SER A 250 -17.63 6.45 -0.46
N ASN A 251 -18.01 7.45 0.34
CA ASN A 251 -18.63 8.70 -0.13
C ASN A 251 -17.72 9.59 -0.99
N LYS A 252 -16.47 9.16 -1.25
CA LYS A 252 -15.47 9.93 -2.00
C LYS A 252 -15.51 9.71 -3.51
N TYR A 253 -16.18 8.66 -3.98
CA TYR A 253 -16.17 8.24 -5.38
C TYR A 253 -17.60 8.18 -5.95
N ASP A 254 -18.31 9.29 -5.91
CA ASP A 254 -19.73 9.45 -6.29
C ASP A 254 -20.01 9.14 -7.77
N SER A 255 -18.98 9.01 -8.58
CA SER A 255 -19.09 8.75 -10.01
C SER A 255 -18.16 7.62 -10.43
N PRO A 256 -18.61 6.70 -11.30
CA PRO A 256 -17.76 5.62 -11.84
C PRO A 256 -16.48 6.10 -12.53
N ARG A 257 -16.44 7.36 -13.00
CA ARG A 257 -15.27 7.97 -13.63
C ARG A 257 -14.20 8.38 -12.62
N LYS A 258 -14.58 8.55 -11.35
CA LYS A 258 -13.67 8.92 -10.25
C LYS A 258 -13.00 7.72 -9.61
N ILE A 259 -13.56 6.51 -9.76
CA ILE A 259 -12.98 5.28 -9.20
C ILE A 259 -11.58 5.05 -9.79
N PRO A 260 -10.60 4.74 -8.95
CA PRO A 260 -9.22 4.45 -9.37
C PRO A 260 -9.14 3.39 -10.47
N LYS A 261 -8.12 3.49 -11.32
CA LYS A 261 -7.84 2.50 -12.34
C LYS A 261 -7.15 1.28 -11.71
N PHE A 262 -7.47 0.09 -12.20
CA PHE A 262 -6.86 -1.15 -11.75
C PHE A 262 -5.94 -1.71 -12.83
N TYR A 263 -4.81 -2.27 -12.40
CA TYR A 263 -3.79 -2.87 -13.27
C TYR A 263 -3.30 -4.19 -12.68
N CYS A 264 -2.96 -5.15 -13.53
CA CYS A 264 -2.27 -6.39 -13.15
C CYS A 264 -1.27 -6.78 -14.22
N TYR A 265 -0.29 -7.58 -13.87
CA TYR A 265 0.60 -8.20 -14.84
C TYR A 265 -0.11 -9.39 -15.48
N LYS A 266 0.16 -9.62 -16.79
CA LYS A 266 -0.38 -10.76 -17.52
C LYS A 266 0.20 -12.08 -16.96
N ASP A 267 1.48 -12.04 -16.62
CA ASP A 267 2.24 -13.12 -16.01
C ASP A 267 3.40 -12.55 -15.18
N LYS A 268 4.15 -13.39 -14.49
CA LYS A 268 5.29 -12.95 -13.67
C LYS A 268 6.49 -12.44 -14.48
N TYR A 269 6.53 -12.68 -15.78
CA TYR A 269 7.60 -12.25 -16.68
C TYR A 269 7.28 -10.95 -17.41
N SER A 270 6.04 -10.50 -17.37
CA SER A 270 5.62 -9.25 -18.00
C SER A 270 6.33 -8.04 -17.40
N SER A 271 6.89 -7.19 -18.26
CA SER A 271 7.59 -5.97 -17.84
C SER A 271 6.65 -4.83 -17.45
N LYS A 272 5.42 -4.84 -17.97
CA LYS A 272 4.43 -3.78 -17.75
C LYS A 272 3.09 -4.39 -17.33
N PRO A 273 2.36 -3.75 -16.40
CA PRO A 273 1.03 -4.19 -16.04
C PRO A 273 -0.02 -3.72 -17.06
N ASP A 274 -0.97 -4.60 -17.34
CA ASP A 274 -2.14 -4.32 -18.18
C ASP A 274 -3.28 -3.74 -17.36
N ARG A 275 -4.10 -2.91 -18.00
CA ARG A 275 -5.28 -2.33 -17.36
C ARG A 275 -6.39 -3.38 -17.26
N ILE A 276 -6.90 -3.58 -16.03
CA ILE A 276 -8.14 -4.33 -15.81
C ILE A 276 -9.30 -3.41 -16.18
N LYS A 277 -10.15 -3.87 -17.09
CA LYS A 277 -11.31 -3.07 -17.52
C LYS A 277 -12.40 -3.12 -16.44
N GLN A 278 -13.02 -1.99 -16.17
CA GLN A 278 -14.01 -1.87 -15.09
C GLN A 278 -15.21 -2.81 -15.27
N TYR A 279 -15.56 -3.17 -16.51
CA TYR A 279 -16.65 -4.11 -16.76
C TYR A 279 -16.31 -5.53 -16.28
N GLU A 280 -15.03 -5.95 -16.37
CA GLU A 280 -14.58 -7.26 -15.86
C GLU A 280 -14.74 -7.32 -14.34
N ILE A 281 -14.33 -6.28 -13.64
CA ILE A 281 -14.49 -6.16 -12.18
C ILE A 281 -15.98 -6.21 -11.80
N LYS A 282 -16.83 -5.47 -12.52
CA LYS A 282 -18.27 -5.45 -12.28
C LYS A 282 -18.92 -6.81 -12.55
N LYS A 283 -18.48 -7.51 -13.60
CA LYS A 283 -18.94 -8.87 -13.91
C LYS A 283 -18.59 -9.81 -12.75
N GLN A 284 -17.35 -9.78 -12.31
CA GLN A 284 -16.91 -10.61 -11.17
C GLN A 284 -17.70 -10.30 -9.89
N LEU A 285 -17.95 -9.03 -9.60
CA LEU A 285 -18.75 -8.65 -8.43
C LEU A 285 -20.20 -9.16 -8.50
N ARG A 286 -20.80 -9.24 -9.69
CA ARG A 286 -22.13 -9.83 -9.87
C ARG A 286 -22.11 -11.33 -9.60
N LEU A 287 -21.10 -12.04 -10.15
CA LEU A 287 -20.95 -13.48 -9.93
C LEU A 287 -20.79 -13.80 -8.43
N LEU A 288 -19.99 -13.03 -7.72
CA LEU A 288 -19.83 -13.21 -6.27
C LEU A 288 -21.16 -13.05 -5.53
N LYS A 289 -21.95 -12.04 -5.87
CA LYS A 289 -23.29 -11.83 -5.28
C LYS A 289 -24.26 -12.98 -5.57
N GLU A 290 -24.17 -13.59 -6.75
CA GLU A 290 -24.99 -14.76 -7.11
C GLU A 290 -24.54 -15.98 -6.31
N ILE A 291 -23.24 -16.17 -6.12
CA ILE A 291 -22.68 -17.23 -5.28
C ILE A 291 -23.17 -17.07 -3.84
N ASP A 292 -23.07 -15.87 -3.26
CA ASP A 292 -23.53 -15.61 -1.89
C ASP A 292 -25.01 -15.93 -1.73
N LYS A 293 -25.87 -15.46 -2.66
CA LYS A 293 -27.31 -15.79 -2.65
C LYS A 293 -27.58 -17.30 -2.74
N THR A 294 -26.75 -18.03 -3.46
CA THR A 294 -26.89 -19.48 -3.61
C THR A 294 -26.49 -20.18 -2.33
N LYS A 295 -25.40 -19.74 -1.68
CA LYS A 295 -24.98 -20.24 -0.37
C LYS A 295 -26.06 -20.06 0.68
N ASP A 296 -26.68 -18.86 0.74
CA ASP A 296 -27.78 -18.59 1.68
C ASP A 296 -28.97 -19.53 1.43
N LYS A 297 -29.31 -19.81 0.16
CA LYS A 297 -30.37 -20.78 -0.17
C LYS A 297 -30.03 -22.20 0.27
N ILE A 298 -28.77 -22.63 0.06
CA ILE A 298 -28.31 -23.94 0.50
C ILE A 298 -28.41 -24.07 2.01
N GLN A 299 -27.92 -23.08 2.75
CA GLN A 299 -27.97 -23.08 4.21
C GLN A 299 -29.42 -23.15 4.74
N ASN A 300 -30.33 -22.40 4.11
CA ASN A 300 -31.75 -22.46 4.46
C ASN A 300 -32.41 -23.82 4.17
N LEU A 301 -31.98 -24.50 3.09
CA LEU A 301 -32.45 -25.87 2.79
C LEU A 301 -31.87 -26.89 3.76
N GLU A 302 -30.60 -26.78 4.10
CA GLU A 302 -29.94 -27.63 5.10
C GLU A 302 -30.63 -27.51 6.46
N GLN A 303 -30.98 -26.30 6.89
CA GLN A 303 -31.74 -26.09 8.12
C GLN A 303 -33.12 -26.75 8.06
N LYS A 304 -33.84 -26.59 6.95
CA LYS A 304 -35.14 -27.27 6.78
C LYS A 304 -35.03 -28.81 6.84
N ILE A 305 -33.95 -29.37 6.29
CA ILE A 305 -33.69 -30.82 6.37
C ILE A 305 -33.47 -31.23 7.82
N VAL A 306 -32.72 -30.43 8.58
CA VAL A 306 -32.51 -30.71 10.03
C VAL A 306 -33.83 -30.68 10.78
N ASP A 307 -34.69 -29.67 10.53
CA ASP A 307 -35.97 -29.53 11.21
C ASP A 307 -36.92 -30.69 10.87
N LEU A 308 -37.04 -31.09 9.58
CA LEU A 308 -37.81 -32.24 9.16
C LEU A 308 -37.32 -33.55 9.77
N LYS A 309 -36.00 -33.74 9.92
CA LYS A 309 -35.43 -34.91 10.59
C LYS A 309 -35.84 -34.98 12.07
N LYS A 310 -35.89 -33.85 12.77
CA LYS A 310 -36.37 -33.79 14.16
C LYS A 310 -37.85 -34.17 14.27
N GLU A 311 -38.69 -33.64 13.34
CA GLU A 311 -40.09 -34.02 13.28
C GLU A 311 -40.33 -35.50 13.04
N ILE A 312 -39.56 -36.11 12.12
CA ILE A 312 -39.64 -37.56 11.82
C ILE A 312 -39.22 -38.41 13.00
N ASN A 313 -38.19 -38.00 13.74
CA ASN A 313 -37.67 -38.75 14.88
C ASN A 313 -38.49 -38.53 16.17
N GLY A 314 -39.53 -37.74 16.14
CA GLY A 314 -40.39 -37.49 17.31
C GLY A 314 -39.70 -36.67 18.43
N GLU A 315 -38.61 -35.97 18.10
CA GLU A 315 -37.86 -35.06 18.97
C GLU A 315 -38.50 -33.62 18.92
N SER A 316 -39.81 -33.54 19.08
CA SER A 316 -40.44 -32.27 19.36
C SER A 316 -40.42 -32.03 20.86
N GLU A 317 -39.81 -30.93 21.30
CA GLU A 317 -39.81 -30.46 22.68
C GLU A 317 -41.24 -30.32 23.28
#